data_e7f152ed86079595d6001ccc6d169db9
#
_entry.id   e7f152ed86079595d6001ccc6d169db9
#
_cell.length_a   1.000
_cell.length_b   1.000
_cell.length_c   1.000
_cell.angle_alpha   90.00
_cell.angle_beta   90.00
_cell.angle_gamma   90.00
#
_symmetry.space_group_name_H-M   'P 1'
#
loop_
_entity.id
_entity.type
_entity.pdbx_description
1 polymer ?
#
loop_
_entity_poly.entity_id
_entity_poly.type
_entity_poly.pdbx_seq_one_letter_code
_entity_poly.pdbx_strand_id
1 'polypeptide(L)'
;MSKPETLLMSCIVCDLLSKSDQTVAQEAWVKIIEDMQEDFQKAGALRQTVSQIWNRKGTFKLGFMWEYKDEKAFNACQELFRVAEAEFVKRTGISWRITPTRGIVLADMQF
;
A
#
# COMPACT_ATOMS: atom_id res chain seq x y z
N MET A 1 -7.88 15.64 -20.87
CA MET A 1 -7.03 14.47 -20.66
C MET A 1 -7.66 13.53 -19.67
N SER A 2 -7.87 12.32 -20.08
CA SER A 2 -8.40 11.31 -19.18
C SER A 2 -7.29 10.77 -18.26
N LYS A 3 -7.61 10.55 -17.01
CA LYS A 3 -6.74 9.83 -16.10
C LYS A 3 -6.72 8.35 -16.49
N PRO A 4 -5.62 7.62 -16.23
CA PRO A 4 -5.64 6.18 -16.32
C PRO A 4 -6.77 5.64 -15.45
N GLU A 5 -7.59 4.77 -15.98
CA GLU A 5 -8.69 4.18 -15.23
C GLU A 5 -8.18 3.11 -14.26
N THR A 6 -8.62 3.24 -13.02
CA THR A 6 -8.41 2.21 -12.01
C THR A 6 -9.57 1.23 -12.07
N LEU A 7 -9.28 -0.02 -12.32
CA LEU A 7 -10.31 -1.06 -12.33
C LEU A 7 -10.34 -1.87 -11.03
N LEU A 8 -9.23 -1.93 -10.33
CA LEU A 8 -9.13 -2.69 -9.10
C LEU A 8 -8.39 -1.88 -8.03
N MET A 9 -8.89 -1.95 -6.80
CA MET A 9 -8.30 -1.26 -5.65
C MET A 9 -8.00 -2.26 -4.54
N SER A 10 -6.97 -1.96 -3.77
CA SER A 10 -6.63 -2.70 -2.57
C SER A 10 -6.53 -1.70 -1.42
N CYS A 11 -7.24 -1.98 -0.33
CA CYS A 11 -7.16 -1.18 0.90
C CYS A 11 -6.61 -2.07 2.00
N ILE A 12 -5.48 -1.68 2.55
CA ILE A 12 -4.76 -2.46 3.55
C ILE A 12 -4.62 -1.63 4.80
N VAL A 13 -5.01 -2.19 5.94
CA VAL A 13 -4.80 -1.57 7.24
C VAL A 13 -3.75 -2.36 7.99
N CYS A 14 -2.74 -1.67 8.50
CA CYS A 14 -1.68 -2.27 9.29
C CYS A 14 -1.77 -1.78 10.73
N ASP A 15 -1.68 -2.72 11.67
CA ASP A 15 -1.63 -2.42 13.10
C ASP A 15 -0.19 -2.49 13.59
N LEU A 16 0.25 -1.42 14.26
CA LEU A 16 1.56 -1.34 14.88
C LEU A 16 1.39 -1.29 16.40
N LEU A 17 2.48 -1.58 17.12
CA LEU A 17 2.44 -1.68 18.59
C LEU A 17 2.65 -0.34 19.30
N SER A 18 3.22 0.66 18.62
CA SER A 18 3.54 1.94 19.24
C SER A 18 3.57 3.05 18.21
N LYS A 19 3.55 4.29 18.68
CA LYS A 19 3.72 5.48 17.83
C LYS A 19 5.10 5.47 17.15
N SER A 20 6.12 5.05 17.85
CA SER A 20 7.46 4.93 17.29
C SER A 20 7.51 3.94 16.14
N ASP A 21 6.92 2.75 16.32
CA ASP A 21 6.84 1.75 15.26
C ASP A 21 6.04 2.26 14.06
N GLN A 22 4.95 2.99 14.31
CA GLN A 22 4.14 3.58 13.23
C GLN A 22 4.98 4.52 12.37
N THR A 23 5.78 5.39 12.99
CA THR A 23 6.65 6.33 12.29
C THR A 23 7.73 5.61 11.49
N VAL A 24 8.43 4.67 12.13
CA VAL A 24 9.48 3.89 11.47
C VAL A 24 8.92 3.08 10.31
N ALA A 25 7.79 2.43 10.51
CA ALA A 25 7.15 1.61 9.47
C ALA A 25 6.76 2.44 8.26
N GLN A 26 6.14 3.59 8.48
CA GLN A 26 5.73 4.47 7.39
C GLN A 26 6.93 4.96 6.58
N GLU A 27 7.97 5.45 7.25
CA GLU A 27 9.16 5.97 6.58
C GLU A 27 9.89 4.88 5.79
N ALA A 28 10.06 3.70 6.38
CA ALA A 28 10.74 2.59 5.73
C ALA A 28 9.96 2.09 4.51
N TRP A 29 8.64 1.92 4.65
CA TRP A 29 7.80 1.44 3.54
C TRP A 29 7.80 2.41 2.37
N VAL A 30 7.62 3.69 2.63
CA VAL A 30 7.62 4.72 1.57
C VAL A 30 8.94 4.68 0.80
N LYS A 31 10.06 4.59 1.51
CA LYS A 31 11.38 4.54 0.88
C LYS A 31 11.56 3.29 0.02
N ILE A 32 11.12 2.13 0.51
CA ILE A 32 11.21 0.88 -0.24
C ILE A 32 10.40 0.97 -1.54
N ILE A 33 9.17 1.47 -1.46
CA ILE A 33 8.30 1.58 -2.63
C ILE A 33 8.85 2.61 -3.62
N GLU A 34 9.41 3.72 -3.14
CA GLU A 34 10.10 4.68 -4.01
C GLU A 34 11.23 4.02 -4.79
N ASP A 35 12.02 3.19 -4.13
CA ASP A 35 13.13 2.48 -4.76
C ASP A 35 12.64 1.44 -5.80
N MET A 36 11.41 0.95 -5.67
CA MET A 36 10.79 -0.02 -6.56
C MET A 36 9.76 0.58 -7.51
N GLN A 37 9.70 1.91 -7.60
CA GLN A 37 8.66 2.62 -8.35
C GLN A 37 8.53 2.16 -9.79
N GLU A 38 9.64 2.01 -10.50
CA GLU A 38 9.62 1.59 -11.90
C GLU A 38 9.06 0.18 -12.08
N ASP A 39 9.39 -0.73 -11.16
CA ASP A 39 8.90 -2.10 -11.22
C ASP A 39 7.39 -2.16 -11.04
N PHE A 40 6.86 -1.42 -10.06
CA PHE A 40 5.42 -1.34 -9.84
C PHE A 40 4.71 -0.70 -11.02
N GLN A 41 5.28 0.36 -11.59
CA GLN A 41 4.72 1.03 -12.76
C GLN A 41 4.62 0.07 -13.95
N LYS A 42 5.68 -0.67 -14.24
CA LYS A 42 5.70 -1.65 -15.33
C LYS A 42 4.70 -2.79 -15.11
N ALA A 43 4.47 -3.16 -13.86
CA ALA A 43 3.50 -4.20 -13.52
C ALA A 43 2.04 -3.72 -13.66
N GLY A 44 1.81 -2.42 -13.75
CA GLY A 44 0.47 -1.85 -13.94
C GLY A 44 -0.14 -1.23 -12.71
N ALA A 45 0.64 -1.02 -11.65
CA ALA A 45 0.19 -0.22 -10.51
C ALA A 45 0.10 1.25 -10.94
N LEU A 46 -0.98 1.92 -10.56
CA LEU A 46 -1.23 3.30 -10.95
C LEU A 46 -0.95 4.29 -9.83
N ARG A 47 -1.23 3.90 -8.59
CA ARG A 47 -1.14 4.81 -7.47
C ARG A 47 -1.08 4.05 -6.15
N GLN A 48 -0.28 4.54 -5.22
CA GLN A 48 -0.36 4.15 -3.81
C GLN A 48 -0.55 5.40 -2.97
N THR A 49 -1.47 5.35 -2.03
CA THR A 49 -1.66 6.38 -1.02
C THR A 49 -1.41 5.78 0.35
N VAL A 50 -0.51 6.37 1.10
CA VAL A 50 -0.20 5.97 2.47
C VAL A 50 -0.81 7.01 3.40
N SER A 51 -1.55 6.55 4.40
CA SER A 51 -2.23 7.43 5.35
C SER A 51 -2.02 6.96 6.78
N GLN A 52 -2.05 7.92 7.69
CA GLN A 52 -2.12 7.62 9.12
C GLN A 52 -3.60 7.65 9.52
N ILE A 53 -4.08 6.55 10.07
CA ILE A 53 -5.46 6.49 10.56
C ILE A 53 -5.53 7.23 11.89
N TRP A 54 -6.30 8.31 11.94
CA TRP A 54 -6.30 9.21 13.09
C TRP A 54 -7.55 9.12 13.97
N ASN A 55 -8.64 8.53 13.47
CA ASN A 55 -9.92 8.51 14.17
C ASN A 55 -10.11 7.27 15.06
N ARG A 56 -9.06 6.52 15.34
CA ARG A 56 -9.09 5.34 16.22
C ARG A 56 -8.15 5.57 17.39
N LYS A 57 -8.66 6.14 18.46
CA LYS A 57 -7.88 6.44 19.68
C LYS A 57 -7.30 5.17 20.27
N GLY A 58 -6.07 5.24 20.78
CA GLY A 58 -5.39 4.11 21.40
C GLY A 58 -4.85 3.08 20.44
N THR A 59 -4.89 3.37 19.14
CA THR A 59 -4.33 2.48 18.12
C THR A 59 -3.27 3.20 17.30
N PHE A 60 -2.39 2.41 16.68
CA PHE A 60 -1.32 2.92 15.83
C PHE A 60 -1.44 2.22 14.47
N LYS A 61 -2.28 2.78 13.60
CA LYS A 61 -2.64 2.16 12.34
C LYS A 61 -2.16 2.99 11.15
N LEU A 62 -1.75 2.29 10.09
CA LEU A 62 -1.47 2.89 8.79
C LEU A 62 -2.45 2.32 7.78
N GLY A 63 -2.87 3.16 6.84
CA GLY A 63 -3.68 2.74 5.70
C GLY A 63 -2.85 2.81 4.44
N PHE A 64 -2.97 1.78 3.61
CA PHE A 64 -2.33 1.74 2.30
C PHE A 64 -3.42 1.49 1.27
N MET A 65 -3.58 2.40 0.33
CA MET A 65 -4.52 2.22 -0.76
C MET A 65 -3.74 2.12 -2.06
N TRP A 66 -3.93 1.01 -2.75
CA TRP A 66 -3.33 0.77 -4.05
C TRP A 66 -4.40 0.79 -5.14
N GLU A 67 -4.05 1.38 -6.26
CA GLU A 67 -4.91 1.42 -7.44
C GLU A 67 -4.18 0.74 -8.58
N TYR A 68 -4.87 -0.21 -9.23
CA TYR A 68 -4.31 -1.03 -10.30
C TYR A 68 -5.09 -0.83 -11.58
N LYS A 69 -4.39 -0.94 -12.69
CA LYS A 69 -4.99 -0.87 -14.01
C LYS A 69 -6.07 -1.95 -14.19
N ASP A 70 -5.78 -3.17 -13.76
CA ASP A 70 -6.67 -4.33 -13.90
C ASP A 70 -6.23 -5.46 -12.95
N GLU A 71 -6.92 -6.59 -13.01
CA GLU A 71 -6.59 -7.76 -12.21
C GLU A 71 -5.22 -8.34 -12.57
N LYS A 72 -4.84 -8.29 -13.84
CA LYS A 72 -3.52 -8.75 -14.28
C LYS A 72 -2.41 -7.94 -13.62
N ALA A 73 -2.58 -6.63 -13.54
CA ALA A 73 -1.64 -5.75 -12.84
C ALA A 73 -1.56 -6.07 -11.36
N PHE A 74 -2.69 -6.30 -10.71
CA PHE A 74 -2.72 -6.73 -9.31
C PHE A 74 -1.90 -8.00 -9.12
N ASN A 75 -2.11 -9.01 -9.94
CA ASN A 75 -1.39 -10.29 -9.85
C ASN A 75 0.11 -10.10 -10.08
N ALA A 76 0.48 -9.27 -11.05
CA ALA A 76 1.89 -8.98 -11.34
C ALA A 76 2.60 -8.28 -10.19
N CYS A 77 1.88 -7.47 -9.41
CA CYS A 77 2.44 -6.77 -8.26
C CYS A 77 2.67 -7.67 -7.04
N GLN A 78 2.07 -8.87 -6.97
CA GLN A 78 2.18 -9.72 -5.79
C GLN A 78 3.62 -10.14 -5.50
N GLU A 79 4.39 -10.46 -6.51
CA GLU A 79 5.79 -10.83 -6.33
C GLU A 79 6.62 -9.63 -5.86
N LEU A 80 6.32 -8.45 -6.37
CA LEU A 80 6.98 -7.21 -5.93
C LEU A 80 6.68 -6.92 -4.46
N PHE A 81 5.47 -7.21 -4.00
CA PHE A 81 5.12 -7.06 -2.57
C PHE A 81 5.92 -8.00 -1.69
N ARG A 82 6.17 -9.22 -2.13
CA ARG A 82 7.01 -10.16 -1.36
C ARG A 82 8.42 -9.60 -1.18
N VAL A 83 8.99 -9.04 -2.24
CA VAL A 83 10.31 -8.41 -2.19
C VAL A 83 10.29 -7.21 -1.24
N ALA A 84 9.27 -6.34 -1.37
CA ALA A 84 9.14 -5.16 -0.54
C ALA A 84 8.97 -5.51 0.94
N GLU A 85 8.14 -6.49 1.25
CA GLU A 85 7.90 -6.93 2.62
C GLU A 85 9.15 -7.55 3.26
N ALA A 86 9.88 -8.36 2.50
CA ALA A 86 11.15 -8.93 2.98
C ALA A 86 12.15 -7.83 3.29
N GLU A 87 12.26 -6.83 2.43
CA GLU A 87 13.14 -5.69 2.66
C GLU A 87 12.70 -4.86 3.86
N PHE A 88 11.40 -4.71 4.06
CA PHE A 88 10.85 -4.00 5.21
C PHE A 88 11.26 -4.67 6.53
N VAL A 89 11.08 -5.98 6.63
CA VAL A 89 11.46 -6.74 7.83
C VAL A 89 12.97 -6.63 8.07
N LYS A 90 13.75 -6.72 7.01
CA LYS A 90 15.21 -6.60 7.09
C LYS A 90 15.64 -5.24 7.63
N ARG A 91 14.99 -4.16 7.20
CA ARG A 91 15.35 -2.79 7.61
C ARG A 91 14.85 -2.43 9.00
N THR A 92 13.68 -2.91 9.39
CA THR A 92 13.00 -2.44 10.60
C THR A 92 12.90 -3.48 11.71
N GLY A 93 12.88 -4.75 11.38
CA GLY A 93 12.57 -5.81 12.34
C GLY A 93 11.13 -5.77 12.86
N ILE A 94 10.28 -4.91 12.29
CA ILE A 94 8.89 -4.75 12.73
C ILE A 94 8.02 -5.84 12.11
N SER A 95 7.21 -6.48 12.96
CA SER A 95 6.14 -7.36 12.53
C SER A 95 4.83 -6.60 12.67
N TRP A 96 4.13 -6.37 11.57
CA TRP A 96 2.84 -5.70 11.60
C TRP A 96 1.71 -6.64 11.20
N ARG A 97 0.55 -6.38 11.76
CA ARG A 97 -0.65 -7.14 11.45
C ARG A 97 -1.37 -6.45 10.28
N ILE A 98 -1.59 -7.19 9.22
CA ILE A 98 -2.15 -6.67 7.98
C ILE A 98 -3.57 -7.20 7.79
N THR A 99 -4.50 -6.30 7.48
CA THR A 99 -5.87 -6.66 7.10
C THR A 99 -6.12 -6.09 5.69
N PRO A 100 -5.98 -6.91 4.64
CA PRO A 100 -6.22 -6.46 3.28
C PRO A 100 -7.67 -6.64 2.86
N THR A 101 -8.17 -5.68 2.09
CA THR A 101 -9.42 -5.81 1.35
C THR A 101 -9.15 -5.40 -0.10
N ARG A 102 -9.85 -6.05 -1.03
CA ARG A 102 -9.68 -5.79 -2.45
C ARG A 102 -11.05 -5.60 -3.08
N GLY A 103 -11.16 -4.63 -3.98
CA GLY A 103 -12.43 -4.33 -4.60
C GLY A 103 -12.27 -3.99 -6.07
N ILE A 104 -13.32 -4.29 -6.83
CA ILE A 104 -13.46 -3.87 -8.21
C ILE A 104 -14.13 -2.51 -8.19
N VAL A 105 -13.59 -1.56 -8.93
CA VAL A 105 -14.18 -0.22 -9.00
C VAL A 105 -15.51 -0.27 -9.74
N LEU A 106 -16.58 0.14 -9.08
CA LEU A 106 -17.93 0.17 -9.66
C LEU A 106 -18.33 1.55 -10.13
N ALA A 107 -17.81 2.59 -9.51
CA ALA A 107 -18.07 3.98 -9.86
C ALA A 107 -16.91 4.85 -9.42
N ASP A 108 -16.57 5.80 -10.24
CA ASP A 108 -15.50 6.77 -9.94
C ASP A 108 -16.06 8.16 -10.21
N MET A 109 -16.31 8.91 -9.14
CA MET A 109 -16.88 10.25 -9.22
C MET A 109 -15.84 11.27 -8.80
N GLN A 110 -15.59 12.22 -9.67
CA GLN A 110 -14.67 13.32 -9.39
C GLN A 110 -15.47 14.60 -9.17
N PHE A 111 -15.06 15.39 -8.20
CA PHE A 111 -15.74 16.63 -7.84
C PHE A 111 -14.92 17.84 -8.24
#